data_b80fe3a1c42dc42d11622a23d5047da8
#
_entry.id   b80fe3a1c42dc42d11622a23d5047da8
#
_cell.length_a   1.000
_cell.length_b   1.000
_cell.length_c   1.000
_cell.angle_alpha   90.00
_cell.angle_beta   90.00
_cell.angle_gamma   90.00
#
_symmetry.space_group_name_H-M   'P 1'
#
loop_
_entity.id
_entity.type
_entity.pdbx_description
1 polymer ?
#
loop_
_entity_poly.entity_id
_entity_poly.type
_entity_poly.pdbx_seq_one_letter_code
_entity_poly.pdbx_strand_id
1 'polypeptide(L)'
;PVGYVESMEMQPMGFMEFLYAVGLKAEHISYLKECYTEKRRVNEGIHKEYMKHFRNYIITGGMPEAVKTFVETGDFVKTRNIQQQIVEGYYRDMAKYADASEKIRTHECFRSIPLQLAKENKKFQYKLVRKGGQAAHFENSLQWLKDSGTISFCYRLQCIDVPMEAYKESSVYKIYMSDTGLLLSQFKENVMQDILKNELGVYKGAF
;
A
#
# COMPACT_ATOMS: atom_id res chain seq x y z
N PRO A 1 -1.55 -0.02 -32.97
CA PRO A 1 -1.68 1.23 -33.68
C PRO A 1 -1.21 2.37 -32.79
N VAL A 2 -0.11 2.99 -33.14
CA VAL A 2 0.44 4.13 -32.42
C VAL A 2 -0.48 5.33 -32.63
N GLY A 3 -0.89 6.02 -31.54
CA GLY A 3 -1.69 7.24 -31.57
C GLY A 3 -3.22 7.06 -31.51
N TYR A 4 -3.73 5.82 -31.39
CA TYR A 4 -5.18 5.54 -31.31
C TYR A 4 -5.61 4.99 -29.94
N VAL A 5 -4.70 4.90 -28.96
CA VAL A 5 -4.98 4.39 -27.62
C VAL A 5 -4.52 5.42 -26.61
N GLU A 6 -5.43 5.90 -25.79
CA GLU A 6 -5.15 6.69 -24.61
C GLU A 6 -5.14 5.75 -23.41
N SER A 7 -4.00 5.70 -22.71
CA SER A 7 -3.84 4.86 -21.51
C SER A 7 -4.15 5.68 -20.28
N MET A 8 -5.07 5.18 -19.45
CA MET A 8 -5.38 5.77 -18.15
C MET A 8 -4.92 4.83 -17.04
N GLU A 9 -4.04 5.30 -16.17
CA GLU A 9 -3.59 4.53 -15.01
C GLU A 9 -4.54 4.79 -13.84
N MET A 10 -5.12 3.72 -13.29
CA MET A 10 -5.96 3.78 -12.10
C MET A 10 -5.18 3.32 -10.87
N GLN A 11 -5.12 4.18 -9.86
CA GLN A 11 -4.54 3.88 -8.55
C GLN A 11 -5.64 3.47 -7.57
N PRO A 12 -5.32 2.74 -6.48
CA PRO A 12 -6.24 2.58 -5.36
C PRO A 12 -6.74 3.94 -4.86
N MET A 13 -7.97 3.98 -4.36
CA MET A 13 -8.58 5.22 -3.80
C MET A 13 -7.70 5.78 -2.70
N GLY A 14 -7.42 7.09 -2.76
CA GLY A 14 -6.73 7.81 -1.71
C GLY A 14 -7.64 8.08 -0.50
N PHE A 15 -7.05 8.53 0.62
CA PHE A 15 -7.82 8.81 1.85
C PHE A 15 -8.95 9.82 1.64
N MET A 16 -8.75 10.82 0.79
CA MET A 16 -9.79 11.81 0.49
C MET A 16 -10.98 11.18 -0.24
N GLU A 17 -10.72 10.29 -1.20
CA GLU A 17 -11.77 9.57 -1.93
C GLU A 17 -12.51 8.61 -1.01
N PHE A 18 -11.79 7.95 -0.10
CA PHE A 18 -12.39 7.15 0.96
C PHE A 18 -13.33 7.98 1.86
N LEU A 19 -12.92 9.20 2.24
CA LEU A 19 -13.78 10.09 3.04
C LEU A 19 -15.08 10.42 2.30
N TYR A 20 -15.04 10.68 1.00
CA TYR A 20 -16.26 10.85 0.20
C TYR A 20 -17.10 9.58 0.15
N ALA A 21 -16.47 8.42 -0.01
CA ALA A 21 -17.17 7.14 -0.05
C ALA A 21 -17.93 6.83 1.26
N VAL A 22 -17.37 7.21 2.41
CA VAL A 22 -18.03 7.07 3.72
C VAL A 22 -19.00 8.22 4.04
N GLY A 23 -19.29 9.09 3.07
CA GLY A 23 -20.35 10.11 3.16
C GLY A 23 -19.91 11.47 3.72
N LEU A 24 -18.60 11.74 3.86
CA LEU A 24 -18.16 13.09 4.23
C LEU A 24 -18.36 14.05 3.05
N LYS A 25 -18.92 15.23 3.36
CA LYS A 25 -19.15 16.28 2.37
C LYS A 25 -17.87 17.09 2.10
N ALA A 26 -17.82 17.73 0.93
CA ALA A 26 -16.70 18.57 0.53
C ALA A 26 -16.37 19.69 1.54
N GLU A 27 -17.39 20.24 2.22
CA GLU A 27 -17.24 21.29 3.24
C GLU A 27 -16.37 20.83 4.42
N HIS A 28 -16.55 19.58 4.88
CA HIS A 28 -15.75 19.02 5.96
C HIS A 28 -14.27 18.89 5.57
N ILE A 29 -14.03 18.54 4.32
CA ILE A 29 -12.66 18.39 3.78
C ILE A 29 -12.00 19.77 3.57
N SER A 30 -12.77 20.77 3.12
CA SER A 30 -12.31 22.16 2.96
C SER A 30 -11.83 22.73 4.29
N TYR A 31 -12.52 22.45 5.38
CA TYR A 31 -12.09 22.87 6.73
C TYR A 31 -10.67 22.38 7.09
N LEU A 32 -10.33 21.13 6.76
CA LEU A 32 -8.96 20.63 6.99
C LEU A 32 -7.93 21.36 6.13
N LYS A 33 -8.27 21.63 4.86
CA LYS A 33 -7.39 22.38 3.95
C LYS A 33 -7.16 23.81 4.45
N GLU A 34 -8.20 24.48 4.93
CA GLU A 34 -8.10 25.80 5.55
C GLU A 34 -7.17 25.76 6.77
N CYS A 35 -7.40 24.82 7.70
CA CYS A 35 -6.54 24.65 8.87
C CYS A 35 -5.06 24.46 8.49
N TYR A 36 -4.80 23.68 7.45
CA TYR A 36 -3.44 23.47 6.94
C TYR A 36 -2.84 24.74 6.35
N THR A 37 -3.58 25.45 5.49
CA THR A 37 -3.14 26.68 4.82
C THR A 37 -2.87 27.79 5.84
N GLU A 38 -3.75 27.96 6.82
CA GLU A 38 -3.65 28.96 7.88
C GLU A 38 -2.70 28.55 9.02
N LYS A 39 -2.11 27.33 8.95
CA LYS A 39 -1.29 26.75 10.02
C LYS A 39 -2.00 26.73 11.38
N ARG A 40 -3.31 26.57 11.37
CA ARG A 40 -4.22 26.57 12.51
C ARG A 40 -4.45 25.13 12.99
N ARG A 41 -4.56 24.95 14.31
CA ARG A 41 -4.92 23.65 14.87
C ARG A 41 -6.34 23.26 14.48
N VAL A 42 -6.51 22.02 14.06
CA VAL A 42 -7.85 21.41 13.89
C VAL A 42 -8.50 21.26 15.26
N ASN A 43 -9.82 21.51 15.35
CA ASN A 43 -10.57 21.26 16.57
C ASN A 43 -10.38 19.81 17.03
N GLU A 44 -10.19 19.60 18.34
CA GLU A 44 -9.84 18.29 18.90
C GLU A 44 -10.89 17.21 18.62
N GLY A 45 -12.18 17.54 18.71
CA GLY A 45 -13.26 16.62 18.38
C GLY A 45 -13.25 16.20 16.91
N ILE A 46 -13.09 17.17 16.03
CA ILE A 46 -12.98 16.95 14.58
C ILE A 46 -11.73 16.11 14.26
N HIS A 47 -10.60 16.43 14.88
CA HIS A 47 -9.36 15.67 14.71
C HIS A 47 -9.54 14.20 15.10
N LYS A 48 -10.20 13.91 16.25
CA LYS A 48 -10.49 12.54 16.70
C LYS A 48 -11.32 11.77 15.68
N GLU A 49 -12.35 12.39 15.09
CA GLU A 49 -13.17 11.75 14.07
C GLU A 49 -12.38 11.45 12.78
N TYR A 50 -11.58 12.40 12.29
CA TYR A 50 -10.72 12.14 11.13
C TYR A 50 -9.68 11.05 11.39
N MET A 51 -9.11 11.00 12.59
CA MET A 51 -8.19 9.92 12.96
C MET A 51 -8.87 8.56 13.04
N LYS A 52 -10.17 8.50 13.40
CA LYS A 52 -10.97 7.28 13.29
C LYS A 52 -11.16 6.86 11.84
N HIS A 53 -11.56 7.79 10.95
CA HIS A 53 -11.66 7.53 9.53
C HIS A 53 -10.32 7.10 8.91
N PHE A 54 -9.22 7.73 9.34
CA PHE A 54 -7.90 7.37 8.86
C PHE A 54 -7.50 5.94 9.25
N ARG A 55 -7.78 5.52 10.49
CA ARG A 55 -7.57 4.12 10.91
C ARG A 55 -8.45 3.15 10.10
N ASN A 56 -9.71 3.50 9.88
CA ASN A 56 -10.59 2.70 9.03
C ASN A 56 -10.04 2.58 7.61
N TYR A 57 -9.53 3.68 7.04
CA TYR A 57 -8.90 3.69 5.72
C TYR A 57 -7.64 2.81 5.67
N ILE A 58 -6.77 2.89 6.68
CA ILE A 58 -5.58 2.02 6.74
C ILE A 58 -5.98 0.55 6.69
N ILE A 59 -7.07 0.16 7.39
CA ILE A 59 -7.55 -1.22 7.45
C ILE A 59 -8.25 -1.61 6.15
N THR A 60 -9.13 -0.75 5.63
CA THR A 60 -9.92 -1.03 4.43
C THR A 60 -9.08 -0.92 3.16
N GLY A 61 -8.09 -0.03 3.14
CA GLY A 61 -7.35 0.33 1.94
C GLY A 61 -8.18 1.17 0.97
N GLY A 62 -7.68 1.27 -0.26
CA GLY A 62 -8.31 2.02 -1.36
C GLY A 62 -8.82 1.13 -2.50
N MET A 63 -8.83 -0.20 -2.35
CA MET A 63 -9.39 -1.07 -3.38
C MET A 63 -10.91 -0.88 -3.44
N PRO A 64 -11.49 -0.50 -4.62
CA PRO A 64 -12.89 -0.06 -4.71
C PRO A 64 -13.90 -1.06 -4.14
N GLU A 65 -13.70 -2.35 -4.40
CA GLU A 65 -14.60 -3.40 -3.89
C GLU A 65 -14.51 -3.56 -2.36
N ALA A 66 -13.30 -3.42 -1.79
CA ALA A 66 -13.11 -3.44 -0.34
C ALA A 66 -13.75 -2.21 0.32
N VAL A 67 -13.56 -1.02 -0.28
CA VAL A 67 -14.19 0.24 0.20
C VAL A 67 -15.71 0.14 0.13
N LYS A 68 -16.28 -0.34 -0.99
CA LYS A 68 -17.71 -0.56 -1.15
C LYS A 68 -18.26 -1.49 -0.06
N THR A 69 -17.63 -2.64 0.14
CA THR A 69 -18.02 -3.61 1.16
C THR A 69 -18.02 -2.99 2.56
N PHE A 70 -16.98 -2.22 2.88
CA PHE A 70 -16.89 -1.52 4.17
C PHE A 70 -17.98 -0.47 4.33
N VAL A 71 -18.25 0.35 3.30
CA VAL A 71 -19.29 1.38 3.34
C VAL A 71 -20.69 0.77 3.53
N GLU A 72 -20.98 -0.33 2.83
CA GLU A 72 -22.29 -0.99 2.89
C GLU A 72 -22.52 -1.77 4.19
N THR A 73 -21.46 -2.31 4.80
CA THR A 73 -21.62 -3.26 5.92
C THR A 73 -21.04 -2.80 7.25
N GLY A 74 -20.06 -1.90 7.23
CA GLY A 74 -19.27 -1.54 8.41
C GLY A 74 -18.39 -2.70 8.96
N ASP A 75 -18.31 -3.82 8.23
CA ASP A 75 -17.75 -5.08 8.70
C ASP A 75 -16.33 -5.29 8.15
N PHE A 76 -15.33 -5.16 9.02
CA PHE A 76 -13.93 -5.38 8.66
C PHE A 76 -13.60 -6.83 8.31
N VAL A 77 -14.34 -7.80 8.82
CA VAL A 77 -14.10 -9.22 8.48
C VAL A 77 -14.51 -9.48 7.03
N LYS A 78 -15.68 -8.97 6.62
CA LYS A 78 -16.12 -9.05 5.23
C LYS A 78 -15.18 -8.31 4.30
N THR A 79 -14.75 -7.11 4.68
CA THR A 79 -13.78 -6.30 3.93
C THR A 79 -12.47 -7.06 3.74
N ARG A 80 -11.96 -7.68 4.81
CA ARG A 80 -10.74 -8.50 4.76
C ARG A 80 -10.88 -9.69 3.82
N ASN A 81 -12.02 -10.36 3.79
CA ASN A 81 -12.27 -11.47 2.85
C ASN A 81 -12.16 -11.00 1.39
N ILE A 82 -12.69 -9.83 1.06
CA ILE A 82 -12.53 -9.22 -0.27
C ILE A 82 -11.05 -8.93 -0.56
N GLN A 83 -10.34 -8.33 0.38
CA GLN A 83 -8.90 -8.04 0.21
C GLN A 83 -8.10 -9.33 -0.04
N GLN A 84 -8.39 -10.41 0.69
CA GLN A 84 -7.75 -11.70 0.49
C GLN A 84 -8.06 -12.30 -0.89
N GLN A 85 -9.29 -12.18 -1.37
CA GLN A 85 -9.67 -12.62 -2.72
C GLN A 85 -8.90 -11.83 -3.80
N ILE A 86 -8.69 -10.52 -3.60
CA ILE A 86 -7.87 -9.69 -4.51
C ILE A 86 -6.42 -10.15 -4.50
N VAL A 87 -5.83 -10.39 -3.32
CA VAL A 87 -4.47 -10.92 -3.19
C VAL A 87 -4.32 -12.28 -3.86
N GLU A 88 -5.30 -13.18 -3.69
CA GLU A 88 -5.33 -14.47 -4.39
C GLU A 88 -5.47 -14.29 -5.91
N GLY A 89 -6.21 -13.27 -6.36
CA GLY A 89 -6.29 -12.86 -7.76
C GLY A 89 -4.91 -12.51 -8.31
N TYR A 90 -4.14 -11.69 -7.59
CA TYR A 90 -2.77 -11.35 -7.96
C TYR A 90 -1.87 -12.60 -8.07
N TYR A 91 -1.95 -13.51 -7.12
CA TYR A 91 -1.20 -14.77 -7.19
C TYR A 91 -1.58 -15.61 -8.43
N ARG A 92 -2.86 -15.64 -8.81
CA ARG A 92 -3.31 -16.34 -10.02
C ARG A 92 -2.79 -15.67 -11.29
N ASP A 93 -2.74 -14.34 -11.31
CA ASP A 93 -2.24 -13.59 -12.48
C ASP A 93 -0.72 -13.74 -12.64
N MET A 94 0.05 -13.68 -11.55
CA MET A 94 1.47 -14.02 -11.56
C MET A 94 1.72 -15.41 -12.17
N ALA A 95 0.76 -16.32 -12.02
CA ALA A 95 0.86 -17.67 -12.53
C ALA A 95 0.66 -17.81 -14.04
N LYS A 96 0.04 -16.83 -14.70
CA LYS A 96 -0.32 -16.91 -16.13
C LYS A 96 0.80 -16.42 -17.06
N TYR A 97 1.62 -15.48 -16.61
CA TYR A 97 2.49 -14.68 -17.47
C TYR A 97 3.98 -14.98 -17.36
N ALA A 98 4.39 -15.93 -16.54
CA ALA A 98 5.80 -16.26 -16.31
C ALA A 98 6.08 -17.76 -16.52
N ASP A 99 7.33 -18.09 -16.86
CA ASP A 99 7.78 -19.47 -16.77
C ASP A 99 7.69 -20.00 -15.32
N ALA A 100 7.77 -21.32 -15.13
CA ALA A 100 7.58 -21.94 -13.81
C ALA A 100 8.57 -21.40 -12.76
N SER A 101 9.80 -21.03 -13.16
CA SER A 101 10.84 -20.55 -12.24
C SER A 101 10.63 -19.08 -11.87
N GLU A 102 10.23 -18.25 -12.82
CA GLU A 102 9.94 -16.83 -12.62
C GLU A 102 8.68 -16.65 -11.76
N LYS A 103 7.64 -17.44 -12.02
CA LYS A 103 6.43 -17.48 -11.19
C LYS A 103 6.75 -17.72 -9.72
N ILE A 104 7.58 -18.71 -9.42
CA ILE A 104 7.96 -19.01 -8.02
C ILE A 104 8.68 -17.81 -7.41
N ARG A 105 9.63 -17.19 -8.13
CA ARG A 105 10.38 -16.03 -7.66
C ARG A 105 9.47 -14.81 -7.41
N THR A 106 8.53 -14.55 -8.30
CA THR A 106 7.57 -13.44 -8.17
C THR A 106 6.68 -13.63 -6.94
N HIS A 107 6.16 -14.84 -6.72
CA HIS A 107 5.41 -15.19 -5.51
C HIS A 107 6.22 -14.99 -4.23
N GLU A 108 7.49 -15.44 -4.22
CA GLU A 108 8.36 -15.28 -3.06
C GLU A 108 8.64 -13.80 -2.78
N CYS A 109 8.94 -13.01 -3.81
CA CYS A 109 9.11 -11.56 -3.67
C CYS A 109 7.87 -10.93 -3.04
N PHE A 110 6.70 -11.13 -3.63
CA PHE A 110 5.45 -10.52 -3.17
C PHE A 110 5.13 -10.93 -1.72
N ARG A 111 5.23 -12.21 -1.40
CA ARG A 111 4.99 -12.74 -0.06
C ARG A 111 5.98 -12.22 0.99
N SER A 112 7.20 -11.85 0.58
CA SER A 112 8.22 -11.35 1.50
C SER A 112 7.99 -9.91 1.94
N ILE A 113 7.25 -9.11 1.16
CA ILE A 113 7.09 -7.66 1.39
C ILE A 113 6.50 -7.35 2.76
N PRO A 114 5.36 -7.93 3.19
CA PRO A 114 4.81 -7.65 4.51
C PRO A 114 5.78 -7.96 5.64
N LEU A 115 6.51 -9.07 5.53
CA LEU A 115 7.50 -9.49 6.53
C LEU A 115 8.71 -8.55 6.61
N GLN A 116 9.11 -7.97 5.48
CA GLN A 116 10.23 -7.03 5.43
C GLN A 116 9.80 -5.65 5.96
N LEU A 117 8.59 -5.20 5.65
CA LEU A 117 8.02 -3.95 6.16
C LEU A 117 7.78 -3.98 7.67
N ALA A 118 7.48 -5.15 8.24
CA ALA A 118 7.32 -5.33 9.67
C ALA A 118 8.64 -5.23 10.47
N LYS A 119 9.80 -5.24 9.81
CA LYS A 119 11.11 -5.11 10.47
C LYS A 119 11.48 -3.66 10.70
N GLU A 120 12.34 -3.41 11.68
CA GLU A 120 12.88 -2.08 11.96
C GLU A 120 13.65 -1.52 10.74
N ASN A 121 14.54 -2.33 10.16
CA ASN A 121 15.20 -2.01 8.89
C ASN A 121 14.33 -2.45 7.71
N LYS A 122 13.66 -1.48 7.09
CA LYS A 122 12.74 -1.70 5.96
C LYS A 122 13.41 -1.69 4.58
N LYS A 123 14.74 -1.58 4.51
CA LYS A 123 15.48 -1.78 3.24
C LYS A 123 15.16 -3.17 2.72
N PHE A 124 14.78 -3.27 1.43
CA PHE A 124 14.50 -4.57 0.82
C PHE A 124 15.78 -5.43 0.77
N GLN A 125 15.65 -6.67 1.20
CA GLN A 125 16.76 -7.61 1.33
C GLN A 125 16.43 -8.92 0.61
N TYR A 126 17.14 -9.22 -0.45
CA TYR A 126 16.96 -10.43 -1.25
C TYR A 126 17.16 -11.74 -0.46
N LYS A 127 18.07 -11.72 0.53
CA LYS A 127 18.28 -12.89 1.42
C LYS A 127 17.09 -13.20 2.33
N LEU A 128 16.15 -12.25 2.49
CA LEU A 128 14.89 -12.47 3.23
C LEU A 128 13.78 -13.01 2.31
N VAL A 129 13.93 -12.89 0.99
CA VAL A 129 13.08 -13.59 0.03
C VAL A 129 13.42 -15.07 0.02
N ARG A 130 14.72 -15.39 -0.18
CA ARG A 130 15.23 -16.77 -0.19
C ARG A 130 16.66 -16.77 0.36
N LYS A 131 17.04 -17.82 1.11
CA LYS A 131 18.42 -18.00 1.58
C LYS A 131 19.39 -18.00 0.39
N GLY A 132 20.42 -17.14 0.43
CA GLY A 132 21.35 -16.96 -0.67
C GLY A 132 20.84 -16.11 -1.83
N GLY A 133 19.68 -15.47 -1.67
CA GLY A 133 19.07 -14.60 -2.70
C GLY A 133 19.97 -13.40 -3.04
N GLN A 134 20.09 -13.12 -4.34
CA GLN A 134 20.81 -11.98 -4.90
C GLN A 134 19.90 -11.19 -5.85
N ALA A 135 20.22 -9.94 -6.12
CA ALA A 135 19.46 -9.04 -6.99
C ALA A 135 19.13 -9.69 -8.35
N ALA A 136 20.16 -10.22 -9.01
CA ALA A 136 20.01 -10.85 -10.32
C ALA A 136 18.99 -12.00 -10.39
N HIS A 137 18.65 -12.62 -9.27
CA HIS A 137 17.66 -13.70 -9.24
C HIS A 137 16.20 -13.18 -9.24
N PHE A 138 15.96 -11.93 -8.80
CA PHE A 138 14.63 -11.42 -8.51
C PHE A 138 14.28 -10.11 -9.21
N GLU A 139 15.22 -9.56 -10.00
CA GLU A 139 15.08 -8.24 -10.61
C GLU A 139 13.88 -8.21 -11.58
N ASN A 140 13.75 -9.23 -12.45
CA ASN A 140 12.61 -9.35 -13.36
C ASN A 140 11.29 -9.52 -12.59
N SER A 141 11.29 -10.32 -11.54
CA SER A 141 10.11 -10.54 -10.69
C SER A 141 9.64 -9.25 -10.02
N LEU A 142 10.57 -8.45 -9.49
CA LEU A 142 10.26 -7.16 -8.88
C LEU A 142 9.82 -6.13 -9.93
N GLN A 143 10.44 -6.13 -11.12
CA GLN A 143 10.02 -5.26 -12.21
C GLN A 143 8.60 -5.60 -12.65
N TRP A 144 8.27 -6.88 -12.81
CA TRP A 144 6.92 -7.31 -13.15
C TRP A 144 5.89 -6.85 -12.10
N LEU A 145 6.18 -7.02 -10.80
CA LEU A 145 5.31 -6.56 -9.72
C LEU A 145 5.11 -5.04 -9.73
N LYS A 146 6.15 -4.28 -10.09
CA LYS A 146 6.07 -2.83 -10.26
C LYS A 146 5.20 -2.46 -11.45
N ASP A 147 5.43 -3.08 -12.61
CA ASP A 147 4.73 -2.78 -13.85
C ASP A 147 3.24 -3.18 -13.78
N SER A 148 2.92 -4.19 -12.97
CA SER A 148 1.53 -4.56 -12.66
C SER A 148 0.85 -3.61 -11.65
N GLY A 149 1.55 -2.59 -11.15
CA GLY A 149 1.00 -1.65 -10.17
C GLY A 149 0.75 -2.23 -8.78
N THR A 150 1.22 -3.46 -8.48
CA THR A 150 1.00 -4.10 -7.18
C THR A 150 1.94 -3.61 -6.09
N ILE A 151 3.11 -3.09 -6.48
CA ILE A 151 4.12 -2.55 -5.56
C ILE A 151 4.69 -1.22 -6.06
N SER A 152 5.26 -0.47 -5.11
CA SER A 152 5.98 0.77 -5.34
C SER A 152 7.37 0.74 -4.71
N PHE A 153 8.35 1.31 -5.41
CA PHE A 153 9.71 1.45 -4.91
C PHE A 153 9.93 2.84 -4.33
N CYS A 154 10.50 2.90 -3.14
CA CYS A 154 10.98 4.12 -2.51
C CYS A 154 12.50 4.07 -2.40
N TYR A 155 13.19 4.77 -3.29
CA TYR A 155 14.65 4.80 -3.35
C TYR A 155 15.25 5.81 -2.39
N ARG A 156 16.47 5.52 -1.92
CA ARG A 156 17.28 6.50 -1.22
C ARG A 156 17.87 7.49 -2.23
N LEU A 157 17.87 8.76 -1.88
CA LEU A 157 18.62 9.80 -2.58
C LEU A 157 19.92 10.09 -1.81
N GLN A 158 21.00 10.33 -2.53
CA GLN A 158 22.28 10.75 -1.96
C GLN A 158 22.24 12.22 -1.51
N CYS A 159 21.56 13.04 -2.30
CA CYS A 159 21.25 14.43 -1.96
C CYS A 159 19.91 14.82 -2.59
N ILE A 160 19.34 15.91 -2.12
CA ILE A 160 18.08 16.48 -2.67
C ILE A 160 18.44 17.59 -3.63
N ASP A 161 18.61 17.24 -4.90
CA ASP A 161 18.90 18.17 -5.98
C ASP A 161 18.16 17.76 -7.27
N VAL A 162 18.13 18.57 -8.29
CA VAL A 162 17.40 18.37 -9.55
C VAL A 162 18.39 18.04 -10.67
N PRO A 163 18.14 17.00 -11.49
CA PRO A 163 17.04 16.03 -11.41
C PRO A 163 17.28 14.96 -10.33
N MET A 164 16.25 14.63 -9.54
CA MET A 164 16.36 13.68 -8.42
C MET A 164 16.82 12.29 -8.87
N GLU A 165 16.50 11.90 -10.09
CA GLU A 165 16.92 10.62 -10.69
C GLU A 165 18.45 10.46 -10.75
N ALA A 166 19.18 11.56 -10.92
CA ALA A 166 20.66 11.54 -10.96
C ALA A 166 21.29 11.17 -9.61
N TYR A 167 20.57 11.44 -8.52
CA TYR A 167 21.04 11.20 -7.15
C TYR A 167 20.44 9.94 -6.51
N LYS A 168 19.69 9.17 -7.29
CA LYS A 168 19.04 7.95 -6.86
C LYS A 168 20.06 6.84 -6.64
N GLU A 169 20.04 6.26 -5.44
CA GLU A 169 20.85 5.08 -5.11
C GLU A 169 20.06 3.81 -5.42
N SER A 170 20.29 3.25 -6.61
CA SER A 170 19.51 2.12 -7.14
C SER A 170 19.61 0.84 -6.30
N SER A 171 20.66 0.70 -5.48
CA SER A 171 20.88 -0.47 -4.61
C SER A 171 20.22 -0.35 -3.23
N VAL A 172 19.63 0.81 -2.90
CA VAL A 172 19.04 1.06 -1.57
C VAL A 172 17.63 1.57 -1.72
N TYR A 173 16.67 0.69 -1.49
CA TYR A 173 15.25 1.00 -1.59
C TYR A 173 14.40 0.21 -0.61
N LYS A 174 13.21 0.72 -0.36
CA LYS A 174 12.11 0.02 0.28
C LYS A 174 11.08 -0.36 -0.77
N ILE A 175 10.34 -1.43 -0.52
CA ILE A 175 9.20 -1.81 -1.37
C ILE A 175 7.95 -1.73 -0.52
N TYR A 176 6.96 -1.00 -1.01
CA TYR A 176 5.64 -0.90 -0.42
C TYR A 176 4.61 -1.58 -1.32
N MET A 177 3.57 -2.15 -0.75
CA MET A 177 2.38 -2.52 -1.51
C MET A 177 1.62 -1.27 -1.90
N SER A 178 0.97 -1.29 -3.05
CA SER A 178 0.21 -0.15 -3.58
C SER A 178 -1.05 0.15 -2.74
N ASP A 179 -1.46 -0.78 -1.90
CA ASP A 179 -2.65 -0.65 -1.05
C ASP A 179 -2.40 -1.14 0.38
N THR A 180 -2.78 -0.33 1.37
CA THR A 180 -2.58 -0.63 2.80
C THR A 180 -3.50 -1.75 3.29
N GLY A 181 -4.72 -1.83 2.79
CA GLY A 181 -5.67 -2.88 3.14
C GLY A 181 -5.22 -4.25 2.64
N LEU A 182 -4.69 -4.31 1.40
CA LEU A 182 -4.11 -5.54 0.86
C LEU A 182 -2.86 -5.96 1.66
N LEU A 183 -2.04 -5.00 2.09
CA LEU A 183 -0.91 -5.28 2.97
C LEU A 183 -1.39 -5.88 4.30
N LEU A 184 -2.37 -5.24 4.95
CA LEU A 184 -2.92 -5.68 6.23
C LEU A 184 -3.61 -7.05 6.14
N SER A 185 -4.26 -7.35 5.02
CA SER A 185 -4.91 -8.65 4.83
C SER A 185 -3.96 -9.83 4.91
N GLN A 186 -2.66 -9.61 4.69
CA GLN A 186 -1.61 -10.61 4.76
C GLN A 186 -0.99 -10.78 6.16
N PHE A 187 -1.32 -9.90 7.11
CA PHE A 187 -0.96 -10.06 8.52
C PHE A 187 -2.02 -10.88 9.28
N LYS A 188 -1.70 -11.24 10.53
CA LYS A 188 -2.66 -11.88 11.44
C LYS A 188 -3.76 -10.88 11.83
N GLU A 189 -4.93 -11.38 12.19
CA GLU A 189 -6.10 -10.54 12.53
C GLU A 189 -5.89 -9.60 13.74
N ASN A 190 -5.03 -9.96 14.67
CA ASN A 190 -4.73 -9.11 15.82
C ASN A 190 -4.14 -7.74 15.41
N VAL A 191 -3.42 -7.65 14.30
CA VAL A 191 -2.85 -6.38 13.79
C VAL A 191 -3.96 -5.36 13.51
N MET A 192 -5.07 -5.79 12.93
CA MET A 192 -6.23 -4.93 12.70
C MET A 192 -6.81 -4.39 14.01
N GLN A 193 -6.91 -5.23 15.03
CA GLN A 193 -7.40 -4.81 16.35
C GLN A 193 -6.46 -3.80 17.03
N ASP A 194 -5.15 -4.00 16.90
CA ASP A 194 -4.13 -3.08 17.44
C ASP A 194 -4.23 -1.70 16.77
N ILE A 195 -4.50 -1.65 15.45
CA ILE A 195 -4.73 -0.39 14.72
C ILE A 195 -5.98 0.32 15.25
N LEU A 196 -7.08 -0.39 15.44
CA LEU A 196 -8.33 0.18 15.95
C LEU A 196 -8.18 0.74 17.36
N LYS A 197 -7.39 0.08 18.20
CA LYS A 197 -7.06 0.53 19.58
C LYS A 197 -6.02 1.64 19.63
N ASN A 198 -5.47 2.06 18.50
CA ASN A 198 -4.36 3.01 18.41
C ASN A 198 -3.03 2.50 19.02
N GLU A 199 -2.83 1.19 19.06
CA GLU A 199 -1.64 0.51 19.59
C GLU A 199 -0.59 0.27 18.48
N LEU A 200 -0.44 1.22 17.57
CA LEU A 200 0.44 1.13 16.38
C LEU A 200 1.95 1.07 16.70
N GLY A 201 2.35 1.09 17.97
CA GLY A 201 3.75 1.17 18.39
C GLY A 201 4.68 0.10 17.79
N VAL A 202 4.14 -1.09 17.50
CA VAL A 202 4.89 -2.24 16.96
C VAL A 202 5.04 -2.17 15.43
N TYR A 203 4.16 -1.45 14.74
CA TYR A 203 4.07 -1.43 13.27
C TYR A 203 4.54 -0.11 12.65
N LYS A 204 5.27 0.73 13.41
CA LYS A 204 5.73 2.05 12.95
C LYS A 204 6.40 2.00 11.59
N GLY A 205 5.76 2.66 10.61
CA GLY A 205 6.25 2.85 9.25
C GLY A 205 6.15 1.61 8.34
N ALA A 206 5.30 0.62 8.66
CA ALA A 206 4.87 -0.40 7.71
C ALA A 206 3.73 0.12 6.81
N PHE A 207 3.02 1.15 7.29
CA PHE A 207 1.90 1.82 6.65
C PHE A 207 2.24 3.25 6.31
#